data_1258d0f62a05ee287fe4c786b91ee550
#
_entry.id   1258d0f62a05ee287fe4c786b91ee550
#
_cell.length_a   1.000
_cell.length_b   1.000
_cell.length_c   1.000
_cell.angle_alpha   90.00
_cell.angle_beta   90.00
_cell.angle_gamma   90.00
#
_symmetry.space_group_name_H-M   'P 1'
#
loop_
_entity.id
_entity.type
_entity.pdbx_description
1 polymer ?
#
loop_
_entity_poly.entity_id
_entity_poly.type
_entity_poly.pdbx_seq_one_letter_code
_entity_poly.pdbx_strand_id
1 'polypeptide(L)'
;GKTPRIIEMWPGLYEKGLFGLAIDLGSTTIAAHLTDLKSGDVLKSAGVMNPQIRFGEDLMSRVSYSMMNVGGDKEMTTVVREAINSLAKQLIIDAEIEKNALVEVVFVCNPVMHHLLLGIDPVELGQAPFALASSNAMTVRTSELDLTEMNPSGMCYILPCIAGHVGADAAAVALSEEPNKSNDLVLVVDVGTNAEILLGCLLYTSPSPRDSCA
;
A
#
# COMPACT_ATOMS: atom_id res chain seq x y z
N GLY A 1 9.58 -16.50 -15.82
CA GLY A 1 10.03 -15.40 -14.95
C GLY A 1 10.08 -14.12 -15.76
N LYS A 2 9.90 -12.97 -15.12
CA LYS A 2 10.04 -11.67 -15.79
C LYS A 2 11.50 -11.45 -16.18
N THR A 3 11.74 -10.79 -17.30
CA THR A 3 13.11 -10.40 -17.75
C THR A 3 13.73 -9.46 -16.70
N PRO A 4 14.96 -9.71 -16.22
CA PRO A 4 15.65 -8.81 -15.32
C PRO A 4 15.72 -7.39 -15.89
N ARG A 5 15.51 -6.38 -15.05
CA ARG A 5 15.61 -4.97 -15.41
C ARG A 5 16.63 -4.27 -14.51
N ILE A 6 17.53 -3.50 -15.11
CA ILE A 6 18.42 -2.63 -14.34
C ILE A 6 17.59 -1.44 -13.87
N ILE A 7 17.58 -1.21 -12.55
CA ILE A 7 16.88 -0.09 -11.91
C ILE A 7 17.84 1.01 -11.49
N GLU A 8 19.10 0.69 -11.19
CA GLU A 8 20.09 1.67 -10.79
C GLU A 8 21.52 1.19 -11.11
N MET A 9 22.45 2.12 -11.26
CA MET A 9 23.89 1.85 -11.44
C MET A 9 24.70 2.85 -10.62
N TRP A 10 25.67 2.34 -9.86
CA TRP A 10 26.58 3.17 -9.07
C TRP A 10 28.02 3.04 -9.61
N PRO A 11 28.83 4.09 -9.53
CA PRO A 11 30.22 4.03 -9.93
C PRO A 11 31.05 3.20 -8.94
N GLY A 12 31.96 2.36 -9.46
CA GLY A 12 32.86 1.55 -8.65
C GLY A 12 32.19 0.38 -7.93
N LEU A 13 32.80 -0.05 -6.82
CA LEU A 13 32.21 -1.08 -5.95
C LEU A 13 31.21 -0.43 -4.99
N TYR A 14 29.96 -0.81 -5.09
CA TYR A 14 28.91 -0.33 -4.20
C TYR A 14 28.84 -1.21 -2.93
N GLU A 15 29.28 -0.64 -1.82
CA GLU A 15 29.32 -1.33 -0.50
C GLU A 15 28.21 -0.86 0.46
N LYS A 16 27.49 0.20 0.09
CA LYS A 16 26.36 0.70 0.87
C LYS A 16 25.15 -0.22 0.68
N GLY A 17 24.36 -0.39 1.72
CA GLY A 17 23.17 -1.25 1.68
C GLY A 17 22.15 -0.81 0.62
N LEU A 18 21.27 -1.72 0.26
CA LEU A 18 20.06 -1.45 -0.54
C LEU A 18 18.84 -1.63 0.34
N PHE A 19 17.92 -0.68 0.26
CA PHE A 19 16.79 -0.59 1.18
C PHE A 19 15.46 -0.54 0.44
N GLY A 20 14.43 -1.04 1.13
CA GLY A 20 13.05 -0.97 0.69
C GLY A 20 12.18 -0.35 1.77
N LEU A 21 11.04 0.19 1.36
CA LEU A 21 9.94 0.58 2.24
C LEU A 21 8.76 -0.36 2.05
N ALA A 22 8.25 -0.91 3.15
CA ALA A 22 6.92 -1.51 3.20
C ALA A 22 5.96 -0.48 3.79
N ILE A 23 4.94 -0.10 3.04
CA ILE A 23 3.97 0.93 3.42
C ILE A 23 2.58 0.33 3.49
N ASP A 24 2.00 0.41 4.69
CA ASP A 24 0.57 0.21 4.90
C ASP A 24 -0.13 1.56 4.78
N LEU A 25 -0.85 1.74 3.69
CA LEU A 25 -1.59 2.97 3.40
C LEU A 25 -3.03 2.82 3.87
N GLY A 26 -3.21 2.91 5.18
CA GLY A 26 -4.53 2.86 5.81
C GLY A 26 -5.34 4.15 5.61
N SER A 27 -6.64 4.06 5.82
CA SER A 27 -7.55 5.21 5.75
C SER A 27 -7.29 6.23 6.87
N THR A 28 -6.88 5.76 8.04
CA THR A 28 -6.64 6.61 9.23
C THR A 28 -5.15 6.85 9.46
N THR A 29 -4.33 5.83 9.27
CA THR A 29 -2.88 5.87 9.55
C THR A 29 -2.11 5.35 8.35
N ILE A 30 -0.99 5.99 8.05
CA ILE A 30 0.01 5.50 7.11
C ILE A 30 1.18 4.99 7.95
N ALA A 31 1.48 3.71 7.86
CA ALA A 31 2.63 3.10 8.53
C ALA A 31 3.69 2.70 7.49
N ALA A 32 4.96 2.88 7.84
CA ALA A 32 6.08 2.54 6.97
C ALA A 32 7.20 1.86 7.75
N HIS A 33 7.77 0.82 7.14
CA HIS A 33 8.89 0.06 7.66
C HIS A 33 10.03 0.10 6.65
N LEU A 34 11.18 0.65 7.08
CA LEU A 34 12.40 0.66 6.30
C LEU A 34 13.14 -0.66 6.53
N THR A 35 13.41 -1.38 5.47
CA THR A 35 13.96 -2.73 5.49
C THR A 35 15.27 -2.79 4.71
N ASP A 36 16.27 -3.46 5.25
CA ASP A 36 17.46 -3.86 4.50
C ASP A 36 17.10 -5.02 3.56
N LEU A 37 17.22 -4.82 2.25
CA LEU A 37 16.82 -5.81 1.25
C LEU A 37 17.75 -7.03 1.19
N LYS A 38 18.94 -6.96 1.81
CA LYS A 38 19.89 -8.06 1.86
C LYS A 38 19.60 -9.01 3.01
N SER A 39 19.33 -8.49 4.21
CA SER A 39 19.06 -9.27 5.41
C SER A 39 17.58 -9.54 5.62
N GLY A 40 16.70 -8.65 5.18
CA GLY A 40 15.28 -8.64 5.49
C GLY A 40 14.93 -7.97 6.81
N ASP A 41 15.92 -7.40 7.51
CA ASP A 41 15.71 -6.77 8.80
C ASP A 41 15.00 -5.41 8.66
N VAL A 42 14.03 -5.18 9.52
CA VAL A 42 13.40 -3.86 9.67
C VAL A 42 14.32 -2.95 10.49
N LEU A 43 14.86 -1.92 9.87
CA LEU A 43 15.80 -0.99 10.50
C LEU A 43 15.10 0.09 11.31
N LYS A 44 14.03 0.65 10.75
CA LYS A 44 13.24 1.74 11.35
C LYS A 44 11.78 1.58 10.95
N SER A 45 10.92 2.07 11.82
CA SER A 45 9.47 2.13 11.57
C SER A 45 8.94 3.49 11.99
N ALA A 46 8.02 4.03 11.23
CA ALA A 46 7.34 5.27 11.56
C ALA A 46 5.90 5.23 11.04
N GLY A 47 5.06 6.09 11.59
CA GLY A 47 3.67 6.22 11.17
C GLY A 47 3.20 7.67 11.30
N VAL A 48 2.24 8.03 10.47
CA VAL A 48 1.60 9.34 10.47
C VAL A 48 0.10 9.19 10.26
N MET A 49 -0.67 10.10 10.83
CA MET A 49 -2.09 10.19 10.54
C MET A 49 -2.28 10.51 9.04
N ASN A 50 -3.19 9.77 8.37
CA ASN A 50 -3.46 10.01 6.97
C ASN A 50 -4.12 11.39 6.80
N PRO A 51 -3.49 12.36 6.09
CA PRO A 51 -4.03 13.72 5.97
C PRO A 51 -5.33 13.79 5.17
N GLN A 52 -5.72 12.71 4.50
CA GLN A 52 -7.01 12.63 3.80
C GLN A 52 -8.21 12.56 4.74
N ILE A 53 -8.02 12.36 6.07
CA ILE A 53 -9.10 12.43 7.08
C ILE A 53 -9.87 13.75 6.99
N ARG A 54 -9.22 14.85 6.65
CA ARG A 54 -9.88 16.15 6.46
C ARG A 54 -10.93 16.19 5.33
N PHE A 55 -10.89 15.24 4.40
CA PHE A 55 -11.84 15.10 3.30
C PHE A 55 -12.92 14.04 3.58
N GLY A 56 -12.73 13.23 4.59
CA GLY A 56 -13.65 12.19 5.03
C GLY A 56 -12.97 11.22 6.00
N GLU A 57 -13.63 10.92 7.11
CA GLU A 57 -13.11 10.02 8.14
C GLU A 57 -13.06 8.57 7.64
N ASP A 58 -14.01 8.19 6.81
CA ASP A 58 -14.12 6.86 6.21
C ASP A 58 -13.95 6.89 4.68
N LEU A 59 -13.90 5.70 4.07
CA LEU A 59 -13.68 5.54 2.65
C LEU A 59 -14.81 6.12 1.79
N MET A 60 -16.05 5.92 2.21
CA MET A 60 -17.23 6.36 1.47
C MET A 60 -17.37 7.88 1.52
N SER A 61 -17.00 8.50 2.62
CA SER A 61 -16.94 9.96 2.75
C SER A 61 -15.93 10.57 1.76
N ARG A 62 -14.79 9.91 1.54
CA ARG A 62 -13.77 10.35 0.54
C ARG A 62 -14.25 10.16 -0.89
N VAL A 63 -14.92 9.05 -1.18
CA VAL A 63 -15.58 8.86 -2.49
C VAL A 63 -16.62 9.95 -2.72
N SER A 64 -17.46 10.22 -1.72
CA SER A 64 -18.45 11.31 -1.77
C SER A 64 -17.81 12.68 -1.98
N TYR A 65 -16.65 12.92 -1.34
CA TYR A 65 -15.89 14.16 -1.56
C TYR A 65 -15.45 14.30 -3.03
N SER A 66 -14.92 13.23 -3.64
CA SER A 66 -14.56 13.23 -5.07
C SER A 66 -15.77 13.49 -5.96
N MET A 67 -16.93 12.93 -5.63
CA MET A 67 -18.18 13.15 -6.39
C MET A 67 -18.66 14.59 -6.34
N MET A 68 -18.55 15.25 -5.18
CA MET A 68 -19.10 16.59 -4.96
C MET A 68 -18.12 17.73 -5.29
N ASN A 69 -16.81 17.43 -5.38
CA ASN A 69 -15.78 18.44 -5.58
C ASN A 69 -14.95 18.13 -6.81
N VAL A 70 -15.05 18.97 -7.83
CA VAL A 70 -14.23 18.83 -9.04
C VAL A 70 -12.74 18.88 -8.69
N GLY A 71 -12.00 17.81 -8.98
CA GLY A 71 -10.58 17.69 -8.64
C GLY A 71 -10.29 17.23 -7.20
N GLY A 72 -11.31 16.85 -6.44
CA GLY A 72 -11.16 16.33 -5.07
C GLY A 72 -10.33 15.05 -4.99
N ASP A 73 -10.40 14.20 -6.02
CA ASP A 73 -9.55 13.03 -6.21
C ASP A 73 -8.06 13.42 -6.31
N LYS A 74 -7.75 14.45 -7.09
CA LYS A 74 -6.39 14.96 -7.29
C LYS A 74 -5.83 15.62 -6.02
N GLU A 75 -6.67 16.35 -5.31
CA GLU A 75 -6.29 16.96 -4.03
C GLU A 75 -5.94 15.88 -3.00
N MET A 76 -6.76 14.85 -2.87
CA MET A 76 -6.48 13.71 -1.99
C MET A 76 -5.23 12.93 -2.43
N THR A 77 -5.02 12.75 -3.73
CA THR A 77 -3.80 12.14 -4.28
C THR A 77 -2.55 12.93 -3.88
N THR A 78 -2.60 14.24 -4.03
CA THR A 78 -1.45 15.11 -3.69
C THR A 78 -1.09 14.98 -2.22
N VAL A 79 -2.03 15.15 -1.31
CA VAL A 79 -1.73 15.15 0.12
C VAL A 79 -1.26 13.80 0.64
N VAL A 80 -1.73 12.68 0.09
CA VAL A 80 -1.25 11.37 0.51
C VAL A 80 0.18 11.10 0.02
N ARG A 81 0.51 11.50 -1.20
CA ARG A 81 1.88 11.38 -1.74
C ARG A 81 2.86 12.27 -0.96
N GLU A 82 2.46 13.49 -0.59
CA GLU A 82 3.25 14.38 0.27
C GLU A 82 3.50 13.77 1.66
N ALA A 83 2.50 13.14 2.27
CA ALA A 83 2.65 12.46 3.55
C ALA A 83 3.62 11.27 3.45
N ILE A 84 3.53 10.47 2.39
CA ILE A 84 4.45 9.37 2.11
C ILE A 84 5.88 9.89 1.91
N ASN A 85 6.06 10.98 1.16
CA ASN A 85 7.37 11.62 0.98
C ASN A 85 7.96 12.07 2.32
N SER A 86 7.16 12.73 3.15
CA SER A 86 7.59 13.21 4.46
C SER A 86 8.01 12.05 5.37
N LEU A 87 7.25 10.96 5.35
CA LEU A 87 7.53 9.76 6.13
C LEU A 87 8.80 9.05 5.65
N ALA A 88 8.98 8.92 4.34
CA ALA A 88 10.19 8.35 3.75
C ALA A 88 11.44 9.17 4.09
N LYS A 89 11.36 10.50 3.99
CA LYS A 89 12.43 11.42 4.36
C LYS A 89 12.83 11.25 5.82
N GLN A 90 11.86 11.17 6.72
CA GLN A 90 12.11 10.93 8.15
C GLN A 90 12.88 9.63 8.37
N LEU A 91 12.41 8.51 7.77
CA LEU A 91 13.03 7.20 7.93
C LEU A 91 14.45 7.15 7.35
N ILE A 92 14.69 7.81 6.21
CA ILE A 92 16.02 7.93 5.58
C ILE A 92 16.98 8.66 6.51
N ILE A 93 16.54 9.77 7.12
CA ILE A 93 17.35 10.55 8.09
C ILE A 93 17.62 9.73 9.35
N ASP A 94 16.59 9.10 9.92
CA ASP A 94 16.70 8.33 11.17
C ASP A 94 17.56 7.07 11.05
N ALA A 95 17.67 6.54 9.83
CA ALA A 95 18.50 5.38 9.52
C ALA A 95 19.88 5.76 8.96
N GLU A 96 20.15 7.05 8.76
CA GLU A 96 21.41 7.57 8.20
C GLU A 96 21.78 6.96 6.83
N ILE A 97 20.79 6.70 6.00
CA ILE A 97 20.97 6.11 4.66
C ILE A 97 20.89 7.17 3.56
N GLU A 98 21.42 6.85 2.40
CA GLU A 98 21.29 7.70 1.22
C GLU A 98 19.94 7.48 0.54
N LYS A 99 19.29 8.56 0.10
CA LYS A 99 18.04 8.52 -0.66
C LYS A 99 18.09 7.57 -1.87
N ASN A 100 19.20 7.58 -2.61
CA ASN A 100 19.36 6.74 -3.80
C ASN A 100 19.56 5.24 -3.47
N ALA A 101 19.79 4.89 -2.21
CA ALA A 101 19.86 3.52 -1.75
C ALA A 101 18.47 2.90 -1.48
N LEU A 102 17.43 3.73 -1.41
CA LEU A 102 16.04 3.30 -1.29
C LEU A 102 15.47 2.99 -2.68
N VAL A 103 15.52 1.72 -3.09
CA VAL A 103 15.30 1.29 -4.47
C VAL A 103 13.95 0.58 -4.70
N GLU A 104 13.27 0.19 -3.64
CA GLU A 104 12.00 -0.52 -3.71
C GLU A 104 10.99 0.01 -2.68
N VAL A 105 9.74 0.09 -3.07
CA VAL A 105 8.62 0.42 -2.19
C VAL A 105 7.49 -0.57 -2.46
N VAL A 106 6.95 -1.15 -1.41
CA VAL A 106 5.78 -2.03 -1.49
C VAL A 106 4.61 -1.35 -0.79
N PHE A 107 3.48 -1.27 -1.46
CA PHE A 107 2.25 -0.71 -0.91
C PHE A 107 1.19 -1.78 -0.69
N VAL A 108 0.63 -1.79 0.51
CA VAL A 108 -0.63 -2.45 0.82
C VAL A 108 -1.66 -1.37 1.17
N CYS A 109 -2.89 -1.54 0.73
CA CYS A 109 -3.96 -0.57 0.94
C CYS A 109 -5.33 -1.14 0.56
N ASN A 110 -6.37 -0.51 1.10
CA ASN A 110 -7.73 -0.78 0.64
C ASN A 110 -7.98 -0.19 -0.78
N PRO A 111 -9.07 -0.58 -1.46
CA PRO A 111 -9.33 -0.16 -2.84
C PRO A 111 -9.40 1.35 -3.07
N VAL A 112 -9.98 2.12 -2.16
CA VAL A 112 -10.07 3.58 -2.31
C VAL A 112 -8.69 4.23 -2.19
N MET A 113 -7.88 3.79 -1.21
CA MET A 113 -6.50 4.27 -1.05
C MET A 113 -5.62 3.87 -2.23
N HIS A 114 -5.82 2.66 -2.78
CA HIS A 114 -5.16 2.19 -4.01
C HIS A 114 -5.41 3.15 -5.18
N HIS A 115 -6.68 3.52 -5.42
CA HIS A 115 -7.03 4.44 -6.50
C HIS A 115 -6.43 5.83 -6.28
N LEU A 116 -6.58 6.39 -5.08
CA LEU A 116 -6.05 7.71 -4.74
C LEU A 116 -4.52 7.77 -4.77
N LEU A 117 -3.82 6.72 -4.37
CA LEU A 117 -2.36 6.64 -4.51
C LEU A 117 -1.94 6.71 -5.99
N LEU A 118 -2.64 5.98 -6.85
CA LEU A 118 -2.38 5.93 -8.29
C LEU A 118 -2.87 7.16 -9.06
N GLY A 119 -3.64 8.05 -8.44
CA GLY A 119 -4.26 9.21 -9.08
C GLY A 119 -5.46 8.82 -9.96
N ILE A 120 -6.15 7.74 -9.58
CA ILE A 120 -7.37 7.26 -10.23
C ILE A 120 -8.57 7.74 -9.42
N ASP A 121 -9.60 8.25 -10.10
CA ASP A 121 -10.84 8.66 -9.47
C ASP A 121 -11.54 7.45 -8.81
N PRO A 122 -11.84 7.48 -7.50
CA PRO A 122 -12.44 6.36 -6.79
C PRO A 122 -13.98 6.31 -6.89
N VAL A 123 -14.63 7.18 -7.64
CA VAL A 123 -16.10 7.35 -7.65
C VAL A 123 -16.84 6.05 -7.95
N GLU A 124 -16.34 5.23 -8.87
CA GLU A 124 -16.96 3.95 -9.23
C GLU A 124 -16.93 2.92 -8.08
N LEU A 125 -16.08 3.11 -7.08
CA LEU A 125 -16.07 2.27 -5.88
C LEU A 125 -17.19 2.62 -4.88
N GLY A 126 -17.87 3.74 -5.09
CA GLY A 126 -18.93 4.24 -4.21
C GLY A 126 -20.33 3.71 -4.54
N GLN A 127 -20.51 3.01 -5.65
CA GLN A 127 -21.82 2.56 -6.11
C GLN A 127 -21.71 1.19 -6.80
N ALA A 128 -22.79 0.41 -6.75
CA ALA A 128 -22.82 -0.88 -7.43
C ALA A 128 -22.54 -0.71 -8.93
N PRO A 129 -21.69 -1.55 -9.56
CA PRO A 129 -21.12 -2.80 -9.04
C PRO A 129 -19.79 -2.66 -8.27
N PHE A 130 -19.43 -1.49 -7.75
CA PHE A 130 -18.18 -1.21 -7.02
C PHE A 130 -16.93 -1.57 -7.82
N ALA A 131 -16.87 -1.05 -9.05
CA ALA A 131 -15.90 -1.44 -10.03
C ALA A 131 -14.49 -0.89 -9.70
N LEU A 132 -13.50 -1.79 -9.64
CA LEU A 132 -12.09 -1.43 -9.61
C LEU A 132 -11.63 -1.01 -11.01
N ALA A 133 -10.88 0.08 -11.14
CA ALA A 133 -10.21 0.43 -12.39
C ALA A 133 -9.11 -0.58 -12.74
N SER A 134 -8.48 -1.17 -11.72
CA SER A 134 -7.55 -2.29 -11.86
C SER A 134 -7.55 -3.13 -10.59
N SER A 135 -7.66 -4.44 -10.75
CA SER A 135 -7.47 -5.43 -9.68
C SER A 135 -6.06 -6.05 -9.71
N ASN A 136 -5.26 -5.80 -10.75
CA ASN A 136 -3.95 -6.40 -10.92
C ASN A 136 -2.88 -5.69 -10.08
N ALA A 137 -1.85 -6.46 -9.67
CA ALA A 137 -0.64 -5.87 -9.13
C ALA A 137 0.00 -4.91 -10.15
N MET A 138 0.45 -3.77 -9.67
CA MET A 138 1.08 -2.75 -10.49
C MET A 138 2.53 -2.53 -10.07
N THR A 139 3.38 -2.25 -11.04
CA THR A 139 4.78 -1.88 -10.80
C THR A 139 5.08 -0.63 -11.59
N VAL A 140 5.32 0.46 -10.90
CA VAL A 140 5.61 1.79 -11.46
C VAL A 140 6.88 2.36 -10.84
N ARG A 141 7.45 3.40 -11.43
CA ARG A 141 8.59 4.09 -10.81
C ARG A 141 8.12 5.01 -9.69
N THR A 142 8.99 5.24 -8.71
CA THR A 142 8.73 6.24 -7.65
C THR A 142 8.44 7.62 -8.24
N SER A 143 9.15 7.99 -9.32
CA SER A 143 8.92 9.25 -10.04
C SER A 143 7.55 9.37 -10.71
N GLU A 144 6.90 8.26 -11.07
CA GLU A 144 5.55 8.26 -11.63
C GLU A 144 4.46 8.52 -10.58
N LEU A 145 4.80 8.30 -9.31
CA LEU A 145 3.92 8.60 -8.16
C LEU A 145 4.33 9.87 -7.41
N ASP A 146 5.18 10.72 -8.00
CA ASP A 146 5.70 11.95 -7.37
C ASP A 146 6.38 11.68 -6.00
N LEU A 147 6.97 10.50 -5.81
CA LEU A 147 7.68 10.13 -4.59
C LEU A 147 9.12 10.66 -4.65
N THR A 148 9.24 11.97 -4.46
CA THR A 148 10.47 12.74 -4.69
C THR A 148 11.54 12.54 -3.61
N GLU A 149 11.20 12.03 -2.44
CA GLU A 149 12.14 11.77 -1.34
C GLU A 149 12.75 10.37 -1.39
N MET A 150 12.54 9.62 -2.46
CA MET A 150 13.08 8.28 -2.72
C MET A 150 13.95 8.29 -3.99
N ASN A 151 14.64 7.18 -4.28
CA ASN A 151 15.36 7.03 -5.53
C ASN A 151 14.40 7.21 -6.72
N PRO A 152 14.60 8.15 -7.65
CA PRO A 152 13.67 8.40 -8.76
C PRO A 152 13.54 7.21 -9.73
N SER A 153 14.54 6.34 -9.78
CA SER A 153 14.54 5.10 -10.57
C SER A 153 13.98 3.90 -9.78
N GLY A 154 13.74 4.08 -8.48
CA GLY A 154 13.19 3.06 -7.61
C GLY A 154 11.83 2.55 -8.10
N MET A 155 11.47 1.35 -7.69
CA MET A 155 10.23 0.70 -8.12
C MET A 155 9.23 0.64 -6.99
N CYS A 156 8.01 1.05 -7.27
CA CYS A 156 6.86 0.86 -6.41
C CYS A 156 6.10 -0.38 -6.87
N TYR A 157 5.93 -1.34 -5.99
CA TYR A 157 5.05 -2.48 -6.18
C TYR A 157 3.78 -2.26 -5.37
N ILE A 158 2.66 -2.12 -6.04
CA ILE A 158 1.34 -1.98 -5.43
C ILE A 158 0.65 -3.33 -5.55
N LEU A 159 0.29 -3.92 -4.41
CA LEU A 159 -0.33 -5.23 -4.36
C LEU A 159 -1.72 -5.21 -5.03
N PRO A 160 -2.17 -6.35 -5.56
CA PRO A 160 -3.48 -6.47 -6.20
C PRO A 160 -4.61 -6.33 -5.18
N CYS A 161 -5.68 -5.65 -5.55
CA CYS A 161 -6.93 -5.69 -4.81
C CYS A 161 -7.70 -6.98 -5.13
N ILE A 162 -8.41 -7.53 -4.14
CA ILE A 162 -9.21 -8.74 -4.31
C ILE A 162 -10.56 -8.42 -4.94
N ALA A 163 -11.24 -7.38 -4.42
CA ALA A 163 -12.55 -6.93 -4.88
C ALA A 163 -12.76 -5.45 -4.58
N GLY A 164 -13.85 -4.85 -5.02
CA GLY A 164 -14.15 -3.43 -4.83
C GLY A 164 -14.13 -2.93 -3.38
N HIS A 165 -14.34 -3.83 -2.43
CA HIS A 165 -14.29 -3.54 -0.99
C HIS A 165 -13.23 -4.34 -0.23
N VAL A 166 -12.49 -5.24 -0.88
CA VAL A 166 -11.45 -6.07 -0.27
C VAL A 166 -10.13 -5.74 -0.95
N GLY A 167 -9.26 -5.09 -0.21
CA GLY A 167 -8.02 -4.53 -0.73
C GLY A 167 -6.81 -5.45 -0.63
N ALA A 168 -5.68 -4.87 -0.93
CA ALA A 168 -4.38 -5.48 -0.81
C ALA A 168 -3.94 -5.67 0.64
N ASP A 169 -4.46 -4.88 1.57
CA ASP A 169 -4.32 -5.02 3.02
C ASP A 169 -4.79 -6.40 3.49
N ALA A 170 -6.03 -6.77 3.20
CA ALA A 170 -6.56 -8.10 3.51
C ALA A 170 -5.76 -9.23 2.82
N ALA A 171 -5.30 -9.01 1.57
CA ALA A 171 -4.46 -9.98 0.87
C ALA A 171 -3.09 -10.15 1.55
N ALA A 172 -2.51 -9.06 2.04
CA ALA A 172 -1.24 -9.09 2.75
C ALA A 172 -1.34 -9.81 4.11
N VAL A 173 -2.42 -9.57 4.85
CA VAL A 173 -2.73 -10.29 6.10
C VAL A 173 -2.88 -11.80 5.83
N ALA A 174 -3.63 -12.17 4.78
CA ALA A 174 -3.78 -13.57 4.40
C ALA A 174 -2.43 -14.22 4.02
N LEU A 175 -1.54 -13.47 3.37
CA LEU A 175 -0.19 -13.93 3.01
C LEU A 175 0.72 -14.05 4.22
N SER A 176 0.63 -13.13 5.17
CA SER A 176 1.45 -13.11 6.39
C SER A 176 1.08 -14.27 7.33
N GLU A 177 -0.20 -14.47 7.57
CA GLU A 177 -0.71 -15.45 8.52
C GLU A 177 -0.85 -16.86 7.93
N GLU A 178 -0.92 -16.98 6.61
CA GLU A 178 -1.02 -18.24 5.85
C GLU A 178 -2.00 -19.27 6.46
N PRO A 179 -3.25 -18.89 6.79
CA PRO A 179 -4.21 -19.77 7.44
C PRO A 179 -4.48 -21.06 6.64
N ASN A 180 -4.30 -21.02 5.33
CA ASN A 180 -4.42 -22.16 4.43
C ASN A 180 -3.31 -23.20 4.60
N LYS A 181 -2.26 -22.93 5.35
CA LYS A 181 -1.17 -23.89 5.66
C LYS A 181 -1.29 -24.50 7.04
N SER A 182 -2.21 -24.03 7.87
CA SER A 182 -2.40 -24.57 9.24
C SER A 182 -3.17 -25.89 9.22
N ASN A 183 -2.76 -26.82 10.08
CA ASN A 183 -3.53 -28.04 10.37
C ASN A 183 -4.78 -27.74 11.19
N ASP A 184 -4.72 -26.71 12.03
CA ASP A 184 -5.82 -26.25 12.86
C ASP A 184 -6.66 -25.19 12.13
N LEU A 185 -7.92 -25.09 12.52
CA LEU A 185 -8.78 -24.01 12.03
C LEU A 185 -8.35 -22.70 12.65
N VAL A 186 -7.88 -21.78 11.80
CA VAL A 186 -7.36 -20.47 12.20
C VAL A 186 -8.37 -19.39 11.82
N LEU A 187 -8.71 -18.55 12.77
CA LEU A 187 -9.49 -17.32 12.57
C LEU A 187 -8.52 -16.13 12.65
N VAL A 188 -8.38 -15.42 11.54
CA VAL A 188 -7.64 -14.16 11.48
C VAL A 188 -8.66 -13.01 11.46
N VAL A 189 -8.48 -12.07 12.35
CA VAL A 189 -9.36 -10.88 12.46
C VAL A 189 -8.49 -9.65 12.35
N ASP A 190 -8.63 -8.93 11.26
CA ASP A 190 -8.03 -7.61 11.06
C ASP A 190 -9.05 -6.54 11.46
N VAL A 191 -8.70 -5.73 12.45
CA VAL A 191 -9.61 -4.72 13.02
C VAL A 191 -8.98 -3.34 12.88
N GLY A 192 -9.55 -2.55 11.98
CA GLY A 192 -9.19 -1.16 11.74
C GLY A 192 -10.43 -0.27 11.64
N THR A 193 -10.42 0.67 10.72
CA THR A 193 -11.61 1.46 10.34
C THR A 193 -12.68 0.54 9.74
N ASN A 194 -12.25 -0.50 9.04
CA ASN A 194 -13.06 -1.65 8.62
C ASN A 194 -12.60 -2.90 9.38
N ALA A 195 -13.33 -3.99 9.26
CA ALA A 195 -12.92 -5.26 9.85
C ALA A 195 -13.04 -6.37 8.79
N GLU A 196 -11.95 -7.08 8.58
CA GLU A 196 -11.88 -8.25 7.72
C GLU A 196 -11.68 -9.51 8.57
N ILE A 197 -12.39 -10.57 8.20
CA ILE A 197 -12.32 -11.86 8.91
C ILE A 197 -11.97 -12.93 7.89
N LEU A 198 -10.88 -13.64 8.15
CA LEU A 198 -10.43 -14.79 7.36
C LEU A 198 -10.51 -16.04 8.22
N LEU A 199 -11.16 -17.08 7.72
CA LEU A 199 -11.21 -18.39 8.36
C LEU A 199 -10.59 -19.41 7.43
N GLY A 200 -9.57 -20.13 7.88
CA GLY A 200 -8.88 -21.08 7.04
C GLY A 200 -8.15 -22.18 7.77
N CYS A 201 -7.89 -23.27 7.03
CA CYS A 201 -6.98 -24.37 7.37
C CYS A 201 -6.56 -25.06 6.07
N LEU A 202 -5.74 -26.12 6.14
CA LEU A 202 -5.33 -26.92 4.97
C LEU A 202 -6.49 -27.45 4.14
N LEU A 203 -7.64 -27.73 4.78
CA LEU A 203 -8.81 -28.33 4.13
C LEU A 203 -9.85 -27.28 3.70
N TYR A 204 -9.85 -26.11 4.30
CA TYR A 204 -10.88 -25.11 4.08
C TYR A 204 -10.36 -23.69 4.36
N THR A 205 -10.68 -22.76 3.43
CA THR A 205 -10.48 -21.33 3.61
C THR A 205 -11.72 -20.61 3.12
N SER A 206 -12.31 -19.75 3.95
CA SER A 206 -13.48 -18.95 3.61
C SER A 206 -13.13 -17.47 3.57
N PRO A 207 -13.55 -16.73 2.55
CA PRO A 207 -13.47 -15.28 2.54
C PRO A 207 -14.41 -14.66 3.57
N SER A 208 -14.18 -13.38 3.89
CA SER A 208 -15.01 -12.59 4.79
C SER A 208 -16.48 -12.56 4.35
N PRO A 209 -17.44 -12.50 5.29
CA PRO A 209 -18.87 -12.32 4.97
C PRO A 209 -19.19 -11.09 4.11
N ARG A 210 -18.32 -10.06 4.08
CA ARG A 210 -18.48 -8.91 3.17
C ARG A 210 -18.41 -9.29 1.70
N ASP A 211 -17.70 -10.38 1.36
CA ASP A 211 -17.56 -10.85 -0.02
C ASP A 211 -18.83 -11.58 -0.51
N SER A 212 -19.74 -11.94 0.40
CA SER A 212 -21.00 -12.62 0.07
C SER A 212 -22.12 -11.64 -0.30
N CYS A 213 -21.88 -10.33 -0.26
CA CYS A 213 -22.84 -9.28 -0.63
C CYS A 213 -22.59 -8.70 -2.04
N ALA A 214 -21.77 -9.34 -2.85
CA ALA A 214 -21.52 -8.96 -4.24
C ALA A 214 -22.42 -9.70 -5.21
#